data_83ab38742831e91bea54bbd1c4954b60
#
_entry.id   83ab38742831e91bea54bbd1c4954b60
#
_cell.length_a   1.000
_cell.length_b   1.000
_cell.length_c   1.000
_cell.angle_alpha   90.00
_cell.angle_beta   90.00
_cell.angle_gamma   90.00
#
_symmetry.space_group_name_H-M   'P 1'
#
loop_
_entity.id
_entity.type
_entity.pdbx_description
1 polymer ?
#
loop_
_entity_poly.entity_id
_entity_poly.type
_entity_poly.pdbx_seq_one_letter_code
_entity_poly.pdbx_strand_id
1 'polypeptide(L)'
;MAGSAHEGTNEGALWGARFATGPSPELVELSRSTHFDWILAPYDIAGSHAHATALAAAGYLEPDEAARMHEGLDAVARKVADGTLQPLPTDEDVHGALEQALIAELGPELGGRLRAGRSRNDQIATLVRMYLIDHARVIARDLLRVIDALVAQAEAHPDAILPGRTHLQHAQPVLLAHHLQAHAWPLVRELERLVDWRRRAGVSPYGGGALAGSTLGLDPALVATELGLDRPAENSLDGTAARDVVAEFAFIAAMTGVDLSRLSEEIILWNTREFGFVTLDDGYSTGSSIMPQKKNPDIAELARGKSGRLIGNLSGLLATLKGLPLAYNRDLQEDKEPVFDSVQTLEVVLPAFAGMVATLRFHTERMAELAPQGFSLATDVAEWLVKRRVPFRDAHEISGALVRACEEQGIGLEDASDELLLAVSPHLVPAVREVLTIEGSVASRTGVGGTAPERVAEQRAELVARAQAAAHALGL
;
A
#
# COMPACT_ATOMS: atom_id res chain seq x y z
N MET A 1 -6.09 -50.45 -35.99
CA MET A 1 -7.14 -49.98 -35.08
C MET A 1 -7.10 -48.45 -35.18
N ALA A 2 -8.10 -47.89 -35.86
CA ALA A 2 -8.20 -46.46 -36.11
C ALA A 2 -8.63 -45.75 -34.81
N GLY A 3 -7.81 -44.80 -34.34
CA GLY A 3 -8.15 -43.93 -33.27
C GLY A 3 -9.24 -42.96 -33.71
N SER A 4 -10.32 -42.89 -32.96
CA SER A 4 -11.41 -41.94 -33.14
C SER A 4 -10.86 -40.51 -33.02
N ALA A 5 -10.87 -39.77 -34.13
CA ALA A 5 -10.68 -38.33 -34.11
C ALA A 5 -11.81 -37.70 -33.26
N HIS A 6 -11.47 -37.07 -32.17
CA HIS A 6 -12.39 -36.16 -31.50
C HIS A 6 -12.56 -34.95 -32.43
N GLU A 7 -13.68 -34.87 -33.12
CA GLU A 7 -14.19 -33.66 -33.73
C GLU A 7 -14.62 -32.71 -32.60
N GLY A 8 -13.63 -31.97 -32.08
CA GLY A 8 -13.92 -30.79 -31.26
C GLY A 8 -14.46 -29.72 -32.19
N THR A 9 -15.75 -29.47 -32.12
CA THR A 9 -16.38 -28.35 -32.84
C THR A 9 -15.79 -27.05 -32.31
N ASN A 10 -15.29 -26.21 -33.19
CA ASN A 10 -14.76 -24.87 -32.94
C ASN A 10 -15.91 -23.85 -32.63
N GLU A 11 -17.06 -24.32 -32.19
CA GLU A 11 -18.23 -23.51 -31.86
C GLU A 11 -17.97 -22.69 -30.61
N GLY A 12 -17.67 -21.38 -30.80
CA GLY A 12 -17.49 -20.39 -29.75
C GLY A 12 -16.16 -19.60 -29.76
N ALA A 13 -15.11 -20.09 -30.38
CA ALA A 13 -13.83 -19.33 -30.48
C ALA A 13 -13.84 -18.41 -31.71
N LEU A 14 -13.78 -17.10 -31.49
CA LEU A 14 -13.79 -16.07 -32.55
C LEU A 14 -12.65 -16.18 -33.56
N TRP A 15 -11.56 -16.83 -33.22
CA TRP A 15 -10.37 -17.04 -34.08
C TRP A 15 -10.35 -18.42 -34.73
N GLY A 16 -11.39 -19.24 -34.50
CA GLY A 16 -11.47 -20.63 -34.95
C GLY A 16 -11.50 -20.84 -36.46
N ALA A 17 -12.00 -19.89 -37.25
CA ALA A 17 -12.18 -20.05 -38.70
C ALA A 17 -10.89 -20.30 -39.51
N ARG A 18 -9.73 -19.93 -38.99
CA ARG A 18 -8.42 -20.15 -39.65
C ARG A 18 -7.82 -21.52 -39.35
N PHE A 19 -8.21 -22.14 -38.25
CA PHE A 19 -7.57 -23.37 -37.77
C PHE A 19 -8.39 -24.60 -38.18
N ALA A 20 -7.69 -25.64 -38.58
CA ALA A 20 -8.32 -26.88 -39.01
C ALA A 20 -8.84 -27.75 -37.86
N THR A 21 -8.32 -27.49 -36.64
CA THR A 21 -8.72 -28.19 -35.39
C THR A 21 -8.92 -27.19 -34.29
N GLY A 22 -9.70 -27.54 -33.27
CA GLY A 22 -9.80 -26.76 -32.03
C GLY A 22 -8.50 -26.77 -31.20
N PRO A 23 -8.37 -25.92 -30.18
CA PRO A 23 -7.23 -25.91 -29.30
C PRO A 23 -7.11 -27.23 -28.52
N SER A 24 -5.88 -27.62 -28.15
CA SER A 24 -5.68 -28.80 -27.31
C SER A 24 -6.19 -28.53 -25.88
N PRO A 25 -6.60 -29.56 -25.12
CA PRO A 25 -7.02 -29.41 -23.74
C PRO A 25 -5.98 -28.70 -22.87
N GLU A 26 -4.70 -28.97 -23.10
CA GLU A 26 -3.58 -28.36 -22.36
C GLU A 26 -3.47 -26.86 -22.66
N LEU A 27 -3.70 -26.46 -23.93
CA LEU A 27 -3.72 -25.04 -24.29
C LEU A 27 -4.92 -24.33 -23.66
N VAL A 28 -6.08 -24.95 -23.62
CA VAL A 28 -7.29 -24.40 -22.98
C VAL A 28 -7.01 -24.20 -21.48
N GLU A 29 -6.47 -25.20 -20.79
CA GLU A 29 -6.21 -25.11 -19.35
C GLU A 29 -5.13 -24.05 -19.03
N LEU A 30 -4.05 -23.98 -19.83
CA LEU A 30 -3.00 -22.97 -19.66
C LEU A 30 -3.49 -21.55 -19.96
N SER A 31 -4.47 -21.40 -20.85
CA SER A 31 -4.97 -20.10 -21.32
C SER A 31 -6.06 -19.51 -20.46
N ARG A 32 -6.78 -20.35 -19.71
CA ARG A 32 -7.96 -19.94 -18.94
C ARG A 32 -7.57 -19.02 -17.80
N SER A 33 -8.25 -17.88 -17.68
CA SER A 33 -8.00 -16.85 -16.67
C SER A 33 -9.23 -16.51 -15.81
N THR A 34 -10.40 -17.11 -16.08
CA THR A 34 -11.65 -16.79 -15.37
C THR A 34 -11.56 -16.95 -13.85
N HIS A 35 -10.66 -17.78 -13.34
CA HIS A 35 -10.47 -18.03 -11.91
C HIS A 35 -9.83 -16.84 -11.16
N PHE A 36 -9.18 -15.92 -11.86
CA PHE A 36 -8.65 -14.69 -11.24
C PHE A 36 -9.19 -13.41 -11.90
N ASP A 37 -9.55 -13.42 -13.19
CA ASP A 37 -9.97 -12.19 -13.89
C ASP A 37 -11.47 -11.87 -13.77
N TRP A 38 -12.29 -12.78 -13.23
CA TRP A 38 -13.72 -12.54 -13.03
C TRP A 38 -14.03 -11.31 -12.18
N ILE A 39 -13.12 -10.92 -11.29
CA ILE A 39 -13.22 -9.68 -10.51
C ILE A 39 -13.28 -8.42 -11.37
N LEU A 40 -12.86 -8.50 -12.63
CA LEU A 40 -12.94 -7.41 -13.59
C LEU A 40 -14.30 -7.29 -14.27
N ALA A 41 -15.25 -8.21 -14.04
CA ALA A 41 -16.53 -8.19 -14.71
C ALA A 41 -17.30 -6.85 -14.58
N PRO A 42 -17.38 -6.18 -13.42
CA PRO A 42 -18.02 -4.87 -13.32
C PRO A 42 -17.35 -3.79 -14.18
N TYR A 43 -16.03 -3.83 -14.28
CA TYR A 43 -15.23 -2.88 -15.08
C TYR A 43 -15.38 -3.16 -16.58
N ASP A 44 -15.47 -4.43 -16.98
CA ASP A 44 -15.73 -4.82 -18.37
C ASP A 44 -17.11 -4.35 -18.85
N ILE A 45 -18.11 -4.50 -18.00
CA ILE A 45 -19.48 -4.01 -18.31
C ILE A 45 -19.46 -2.49 -18.43
N ALA A 46 -18.80 -1.75 -17.53
CA ALA A 46 -18.64 -0.30 -17.66
C ALA A 46 -17.91 0.09 -18.95
N GLY A 47 -16.79 -0.61 -19.27
CA GLY A 47 -16.07 -0.45 -20.52
C GLY A 47 -16.95 -0.74 -21.75
N SER A 48 -17.83 -1.73 -21.67
CA SER A 48 -18.77 -2.09 -22.73
C SER A 48 -19.88 -1.05 -22.92
N HIS A 49 -20.37 -0.41 -21.85
CA HIS A 49 -21.28 0.74 -21.94
C HIS A 49 -20.61 1.92 -22.67
N ALA A 50 -19.41 2.31 -22.26
CA ALA A 50 -18.67 3.39 -22.89
C ALA A 50 -18.40 3.11 -24.38
N HIS A 51 -18.08 1.85 -24.70
CA HIS A 51 -17.86 1.43 -26.08
C HIS A 51 -19.14 1.44 -26.92
N ALA A 52 -20.27 1.02 -26.38
CA ALA A 52 -21.58 1.11 -27.04
C ALA A 52 -21.94 2.58 -27.36
N THR A 53 -21.69 3.49 -26.43
CA THR A 53 -21.84 4.95 -26.64
C THR A 53 -20.96 5.43 -27.81
N ALA A 54 -19.71 5.01 -27.88
CA ALA A 54 -18.79 5.38 -28.97
C ALA A 54 -19.22 4.79 -30.32
N LEU A 55 -19.73 3.57 -30.35
CA LEU A 55 -20.28 2.95 -31.57
C LEU A 55 -21.53 3.70 -32.06
N ALA A 56 -22.43 4.10 -31.18
CA ALA A 56 -23.59 4.92 -31.52
C ALA A 56 -23.19 6.30 -32.05
N ALA A 57 -22.24 6.98 -31.39
CA ALA A 57 -21.72 8.27 -31.83
C ALA A 57 -21.05 8.20 -33.21
N ALA A 58 -20.43 7.07 -33.55
CA ALA A 58 -19.82 6.82 -34.85
C ALA A 58 -20.82 6.28 -35.93
N GLY A 59 -22.09 6.10 -35.56
CA GLY A 59 -23.17 5.66 -36.48
C GLY A 59 -23.20 4.15 -36.76
N TYR A 60 -22.60 3.33 -35.92
CA TYR A 60 -22.63 1.85 -36.02
C TYR A 60 -23.81 1.23 -35.25
N LEU A 61 -24.45 1.98 -34.39
CA LEU A 61 -25.70 1.62 -33.72
C LEU A 61 -26.71 2.76 -33.92
N GLU A 62 -27.92 2.39 -34.37
CA GLU A 62 -29.02 3.32 -34.39
C GLU A 62 -29.50 3.63 -32.95
N PRO A 63 -30.21 4.76 -32.69
CA PRO A 63 -30.55 5.16 -31.33
C PRO A 63 -31.33 4.10 -30.52
N ASP A 64 -32.23 3.36 -31.16
CA ASP A 64 -32.98 2.26 -30.53
C ASP A 64 -32.09 1.02 -30.30
N GLU A 65 -31.17 0.73 -31.18
CA GLU A 65 -30.17 -0.34 -31.00
C GLU A 65 -29.20 -0.03 -29.85
N ALA A 66 -28.76 1.22 -29.75
CA ALA A 66 -27.91 1.68 -28.64
C ALA A 66 -28.64 1.55 -27.28
N ALA A 67 -29.92 2.00 -27.22
CA ALA A 67 -30.72 1.86 -26.00
C ALA A 67 -30.88 0.39 -25.59
N ARG A 68 -31.20 -0.49 -26.52
CA ARG A 68 -31.30 -1.93 -26.26
C ARG A 68 -29.95 -2.54 -25.84
N MET A 69 -28.82 -2.06 -26.41
CA MET A 69 -27.46 -2.51 -26.03
C MET A 69 -27.22 -2.19 -24.55
N HIS A 70 -27.49 -0.95 -24.12
CA HIS A 70 -27.35 -0.54 -22.73
C HIS A 70 -28.26 -1.35 -21.79
N GLU A 71 -29.53 -1.58 -22.17
CA GLU A 71 -30.46 -2.43 -21.39
C GLU A 71 -29.96 -3.86 -21.23
N GLY A 72 -29.39 -4.43 -22.30
CA GLY A 72 -28.78 -5.77 -22.26
C GLY A 72 -27.54 -5.83 -21.35
N LEU A 73 -26.66 -4.80 -21.40
CA LEU A 73 -25.50 -4.69 -20.50
C LEU A 73 -25.96 -4.54 -19.04
N ASP A 74 -27.01 -3.75 -18.76
CA ASP A 74 -27.58 -3.64 -17.43
C ASP A 74 -28.18 -4.97 -16.93
N ALA A 75 -28.76 -5.77 -17.81
CA ALA A 75 -29.28 -7.11 -17.48
C ALA A 75 -28.10 -8.04 -17.10
N VAL A 76 -27.02 -8.02 -17.87
CA VAL A 76 -25.78 -8.78 -17.57
C VAL A 76 -25.19 -8.31 -16.25
N ALA A 77 -25.11 -6.99 -16.01
CA ALA A 77 -24.59 -6.41 -14.77
C ALA A 77 -25.35 -6.91 -13.53
N ARG A 78 -26.69 -6.93 -13.61
CA ARG A 78 -27.52 -7.46 -12.51
C ARG A 78 -27.21 -8.93 -12.23
N LYS A 79 -27.09 -9.75 -13.28
CA LYS A 79 -26.79 -11.19 -13.15
C LYS A 79 -25.39 -11.46 -12.58
N VAL A 80 -24.42 -10.61 -12.88
CA VAL A 80 -23.09 -10.66 -12.25
C VAL A 80 -23.18 -10.29 -10.77
N ALA A 81 -23.89 -9.20 -10.45
CA ALA A 81 -23.98 -8.68 -9.09
C ALA A 81 -24.75 -9.62 -8.14
N ASP A 82 -25.79 -10.29 -8.63
CA ASP A 82 -26.56 -11.26 -7.83
C ASP A 82 -26.00 -12.69 -7.86
N GLY A 83 -24.90 -12.92 -8.60
CA GLY A 83 -24.20 -14.20 -8.70
C GLY A 83 -24.91 -15.24 -9.57
N THR A 84 -25.97 -14.89 -10.29
CA THR A 84 -26.67 -15.82 -11.21
C THR A 84 -25.91 -16.04 -12.52
N LEU A 85 -25.05 -15.11 -12.90
CA LEU A 85 -24.06 -15.29 -13.97
C LEU A 85 -22.69 -15.55 -13.35
N GLN A 86 -22.14 -16.73 -13.64
CA GLN A 86 -20.80 -17.15 -13.28
C GLN A 86 -20.09 -17.66 -14.54
N PRO A 87 -18.75 -17.58 -14.63
CA PRO A 87 -18.04 -18.11 -15.76
C PRO A 87 -18.19 -19.62 -15.86
N LEU A 88 -18.35 -20.11 -17.07
CA LEU A 88 -18.40 -21.55 -17.34
C LEU A 88 -16.97 -22.14 -17.42
N PRO A 89 -16.82 -23.45 -17.18
CA PRO A 89 -15.53 -24.11 -17.36
C PRO A 89 -14.94 -24.01 -18.78
N THR A 90 -15.79 -23.69 -19.75
CA THR A 90 -15.44 -23.50 -21.16
C THR A 90 -15.02 -22.07 -21.51
N ASP A 91 -15.24 -21.12 -20.62
CA ASP A 91 -14.88 -19.72 -20.84
C ASP A 91 -13.37 -19.53 -20.67
N GLU A 92 -12.75 -18.87 -21.63
CA GLU A 92 -11.32 -18.59 -21.61
C GLU A 92 -11.00 -17.46 -20.63
N ASP A 93 -11.77 -16.37 -20.70
CA ASP A 93 -11.58 -15.15 -19.92
C ASP A 93 -12.93 -14.46 -19.61
N VAL A 94 -12.89 -13.47 -18.70
CA VAL A 94 -14.06 -12.67 -18.33
C VAL A 94 -14.72 -12.00 -19.53
N HIS A 95 -13.92 -11.53 -20.50
CA HIS A 95 -14.42 -10.81 -21.67
C HIS A 95 -15.30 -11.70 -22.57
N GLY A 96 -14.84 -12.93 -22.82
CA GLY A 96 -15.59 -13.92 -23.61
C GLY A 96 -16.86 -14.34 -22.91
N ALA A 97 -16.83 -14.60 -21.60
CA ALA A 97 -18.00 -14.97 -20.82
C ALA A 97 -19.08 -13.87 -20.85
N LEU A 98 -18.71 -12.60 -20.66
CA LEU A 98 -19.63 -11.48 -20.70
C LEU A 98 -20.17 -11.19 -22.11
N GLU A 99 -19.34 -11.34 -23.16
CA GLU A 99 -19.79 -11.22 -24.55
C GLU A 99 -20.85 -12.26 -24.88
N GLN A 100 -20.65 -13.52 -24.48
CA GLN A 100 -21.63 -14.59 -24.68
C GLN A 100 -22.93 -14.34 -23.91
N ALA A 101 -22.82 -13.86 -22.67
CA ALA A 101 -23.99 -13.50 -21.88
C ALA A 101 -24.80 -12.37 -22.55
N LEU A 102 -24.15 -11.35 -23.09
CA LEU A 102 -24.80 -10.26 -23.82
C LEU A 102 -25.48 -10.76 -25.12
N ILE A 103 -24.81 -11.64 -25.87
CA ILE A 103 -25.39 -12.25 -27.07
C ILE A 103 -26.65 -13.09 -26.72
N ALA A 104 -26.64 -13.77 -25.59
CA ALA A 104 -27.79 -14.50 -25.10
C ALA A 104 -28.97 -13.58 -24.75
N GLU A 105 -28.71 -12.36 -24.26
CA GLU A 105 -29.74 -11.35 -23.94
C GLU A 105 -30.33 -10.70 -25.21
N LEU A 106 -29.49 -10.33 -26.16
CA LEU A 106 -29.86 -9.44 -27.28
C LEU A 106 -29.99 -10.17 -28.62
N GLY A 107 -29.55 -11.40 -28.69
CA GLY A 107 -29.38 -12.15 -29.93
C GLY A 107 -28.03 -11.84 -30.65
N PRO A 108 -27.61 -12.72 -31.58
CA PRO A 108 -26.29 -12.63 -32.23
C PRO A 108 -26.16 -11.39 -33.14
N GLU A 109 -27.24 -10.90 -33.72
CA GLU A 109 -27.22 -9.75 -34.63
C GLU A 109 -26.86 -8.44 -33.90
N LEU A 110 -27.50 -8.16 -32.78
CA LEU A 110 -27.26 -6.93 -32.02
C LEU A 110 -26.09 -7.12 -31.02
N GLY A 111 -26.14 -8.17 -30.19
CA GLY A 111 -25.09 -8.42 -29.18
C GLY A 111 -23.71 -8.57 -29.79
N GLY A 112 -23.59 -9.21 -30.97
CA GLY A 112 -22.31 -9.37 -31.67
C GLY A 112 -21.70 -8.08 -32.23
N ARG A 113 -22.46 -6.98 -32.36
CA ARG A 113 -21.95 -5.67 -32.84
C ARG A 113 -21.07 -4.97 -31.84
N LEU A 114 -21.23 -5.27 -30.53
CA LEU A 114 -20.47 -4.59 -29.49
C LEU A 114 -18.95 -4.74 -29.65
N ARG A 115 -18.50 -5.81 -30.28
CA ARG A 115 -17.06 -6.07 -30.45
C ARG A 115 -16.37 -5.23 -31.52
N ALA A 116 -17.11 -4.55 -32.38
CA ALA A 116 -16.56 -3.80 -33.51
C ALA A 116 -15.57 -2.72 -33.04
N GLY A 117 -14.33 -2.75 -33.56
CA GLY A 117 -13.27 -1.77 -33.23
C GLY A 117 -12.58 -1.95 -31.89
N ARG A 118 -12.96 -2.94 -31.08
CA ARG A 118 -12.37 -3.24 -29.78
C ARG A 118 -11.46 -4.47 -29.88
N SER A 119 -10.30 -4.40 -29.23
CA SER A 119 -9.42 -5.54 -28.96
C SER A 119 -9.43 -5.90 -27.48
N ARG A 120 -9.16 -7.16 -27.14
CA ARG A 120 -8.89 -7.54 -25.76
C ARG A 120 -7.66 -6.84 -25.17
N ASN A 121 -6.71 -6.40 -26.04
CA ASN A 121 -5.47 -5.77 -25.62
C ASN A 121 -5.68 -4.39 -24.97
N ASP A 122 -6.39 -3.47 -25.65
CA ASP A 122 -6.72 -2.15 -25.12
C ASP A 122 -7.78 -2.23 -24.02
N GLN A 123 -8.72 -3.18 -24.15
CA GLN A 123 -9.74 -3.46 -23.16
C GLN A 123 -9.09 -3.82 -21.82
N ILE A 124 -8.33 -4.91 -21.73
CA ILE A 124 -7.75 -5.38 -20.45
C ILE A 124 -6.78 -4.36 -19.84
N ALA A 125 -5.99 -3.64 -20.67
CA ALA A 125 -5.10 -2.60 -20.20
C ALA A 125 -5.86 -1.45 -19.49
N THR A 126 -7.08 -1.15 -19.96
CA THR A 126 -7.97 -0.14 -19.34
C THR A 126 -8.62 -0.68 -18.07
N LEU A 127 -9.17 -1.90 -18.11
CA LEU A 127 -9.91 -2.47 -16.97
C LEU A 127 -9.02 -2.67 -15.74
N VAL A 128 -7.78 -3.09 -15.91
CA VAL A 128 -6.83 -3.21 -14.80
C VAL A 128 -6.54 -1.84 -14.19
N ARG A 129 -6.43 -0.77 -14.99
CA ARG A 129 -6.27 0.60 -14.47
C ARG A 129 -7.48 1.04 -13.66
N MET A 130 -8.69 0.83 -14.19
CA MET A 130 -9.95 1.16 -13.48
C MET A 130 -10.04 0.43 -12.14
N TYR A 131 -9.78 -0.89 -12.12
CA TYR A 131 -9.72 -1.70 -10.92
C TYR A 131 -8.74 -1.12 -9.90
N LEU A 132 -7.50 -0.86 -10.32
CA LEU A 132 -6.47 -0.34 -9.42
C LEU A 132 -6.78 1.07 -8.91
N ILE A 133 -7.43 1.93 -9.71
CA ILE A 133 -7.85 3.28 -9.27
C ILE A 133 -8.90 3.20 -8.17
N ASP A 134 -9.88 2.32 -8.29
CA ASP A 134 -10.92 2.16 -7.26
C ASP A 134 -10.35 1.57 -5.97
N HIS A 135 -9.54 0.53 -6.09
CA HIS A 135 -8.91 -0.11 -4.93
C HIS A 135 -7.83 0.76 -4.28
N ALA A 136 -7.16 1.64 -5.04
CA ALA A 136 -6.26 2.65 -4.48
C ALA A 136 -6.97 3.60 -3.50
N ARG A 137 -8.24 3.95 -3.76
CA ARG A 137 -9.06 4.74 -2.84
C ARG A 137 -9.37 3.98 -1.55
N VAL A 138 -9.70 2.68 -1.66
CA VAL A 138 -9.94 1.83 -0.48
C VAL A 138 -8.67 1.74 0.37
N ILE A 139 -7.54 1.42 -0.26
CA ILE A 139 -6.23 1.33 0.41
C ILE A 139 -5.84 2.67 1.04
N ALA A 140 -6.04 3.79 0.35
CA ALA A 140 -5.75 5.12 0.89
C ALA A 140 -6.60 5.43 2.13
N ARG A 141 -7.90 5.08 2.12
CA ARG A 141 -8.78 5.22 3.28
C ARG A 141 -8.29 4.39 4.47
N ASP A 142 -7.84 3.18 4.21
CA ASP A 142 -7.36 2.29 5.26
C ASP A 142 -5.96 2.68 5.76
N LEU A 143 -5.10 3.26 4.91
CA LEU A 143 -3.86 3.93 5.33
C LEU A 143 -4.14 5.11 6.27
N LEU A 144 -5.14 5.95 5.94
CA LEU A 144 -5.56 7.05 6.81
C LEU A 144 -5.98 6.54 8.19
N ARG A 145 -6.71 5.43 8.27
CA ARG A 145 -7.08 4.83 9.56
C ARG A 145 -5.86 4.45 10.40
N VAL A 146 -4.80 3.93 9.79
CA VAL A 146 -3.54 3.63 10.50
C VAL A 146 -2.86 4.91 10.97
N ILE A 147 -2.80 5.93 10.11
CA ILE A 147 -2.25 7.25 10.45
C ILE A 147 -3.03 7.88 11.60
N ASP A 148 -4.36 7.89 11.53
CA ASP A 148 -5.24 8.44 12.56
C ASP A 148 -5.06 7.71 13.90
N ALA A 149 -4.90 6.38 13.88
CA ALA A 149 -4.64 5.59 15.07
C ALA A 149 -3.29 5.97 15.72
N LEU A 150 -2.23 6.15 14.93
CA LEU A 150 -0.92 6.60 15.41
C LEU A 150 -0.98 8.02 15.98
N VAL A 151 -1.68 8.92 15.31
CA VAL A 151 -1.89 10.31 15.76
C VAL A 151 -2.68 10.34 17.07
N ALA A 152 -3.77 9.58 17.16
CA ALA A 152 -4.59 9.50 18.37
C ALA A 152 -3.79 8.96 19.56
N GLN A 153 -2.96 7.93 19.36
CA GLN A 153 -2.06 7.42 20.40
C GLN A 153 -1.00 8.45 20.81
N ALA A 154 -0.46 9.20 19.85
CA ALA A 154 0.49 10.28 20.14
C ALA A 154 -0.17 11.42 20.95
N GLU A 155 -1.43 11.74 20.67
CA GLU A 155 -2.22 12.74 21.42
C GLU A 155 -2.60 12.26 22.82
N ALA A 156 -2.86 10.98 23.00
CA ALA A 156 -3.20 10.40 24.29
C ALA A 156 -1.98 10.35 25.26
N HIS A 157 -0.75 10.41 24.72
CA HIS A 157 0.49 10.26 25.48
C HIS A 157 1.50 11.38 25.14
N PRO A 158 1.12 12.67 25.28
CA PRO A 158 1.92 13.80 24.79
C PRO A 158 3.27 13.95 25.50
N ASP A 159 3.32 13.59 26.80
CA ASP A 159 4.48 13.78 27.68
C ASP A 159 5.22 12.47 27.98
N ALA A 160 4.77 11.34 27.43
CA ALA A 160 5.42 10.06 27.67
C ALA A 160 6.79 10.00 27.01
N ILE A 161 7.82 9.67 27.79
CA ILE A 161 9.21 9.56 27.32
C ILE A 161 9.64 8.10 27.35
N LEU A 162 10.31 7.67 26.27
CA LEU A 162 10.90 6.34 26.18
C LEU A 162 12.38 6.44 25.78
N PRO A 163 13.18 5.37 26.05
CA PRO A 163 14.56 5.34 25.55
C PRO A 163 14.53 5.19 24.01
N GLY A 164 14.96 6.22 23.30
CA GLY A 164 15.30 6.09 21.88
C GLY A 164 16.47 5.14 21.70
N ARG A 165 16.48 4.39 20.61
CA ARG A 165 17.46 3.32 20.38
C ARG A 165 18.13 3.44 19.02
N THR A 166 19.41 3.12 18.99
CA THR A 166 20.18 2.81 17.78
C THR A 166 20.88 1.49 18.01
N HIS A 167 20.94 0.60 17.01
CA HIS A 167 21.48 -0.76 17.18
C HIS A 167 20.80 -1.56 18.31
N LEU A 168 19.54 -1.26 18.63
CA LEU A 168 18.78 -1.74 19.79
C LEU A 168 19.39 -1.37 21.15
N GLN A 169 20.46 -0.55 21.18
CA GLN A 169 21.03 -0.02 22.41
C GLN A 169 20.36 1.31 22.80
N HIS A 170 20.31 1.62 24.09
CA HIS A 170 19.84 2.91 24.58
C HIS A 170 20.69 4.04 23.98
N ALA A 171 20.03 5.06 23.45
CA ALA A 171 20.70 6.21 22.83
C ALA A 171 20.29 7.51 23.54
N GLN A 172 19.19 8.11 23.15
CA GLN A 172 18.72 9.39 23.70
C GLN A 172 17.24 9.28 24.07
N PRO A 173 16.76 9.95 25.13
CA PRO A 173 15.33 10.01 25.43
C PRO A 173 14.57 10.70 24.31
N VAL A 174 13.39 10.17 23.98
CA VAL A 174 12.48 10.76 22.99
C VAL A 174 11.03 10.71 23.50
N LEU A 175 10.18 11.60 23.04
CA LEU A 175 8.75 11.48 23.27
C LEU A 175 8.17 10.29 22.54
N LEU A 176 7.27 9.55 23.19
CA LEU A 176 6.50 8.49 22.55
C LEU A 176 5.69 9.05 21.37
N ALA A 177 5.12 10.24 21.52
CA ALA A 177 4.41 10.92 20.44
C ALA A 177 5.31 11.18 19.22
N HIS A 178 6.57 11.56 19.44
CA HIS A 178 7.57 11.72 18.37
C HIS A 178 7.85 10.41 17.64
N HIS A 179 8.03 9.33 18.39
CA HIS A 179 8.30 7.99 17.86
C HIS A 179 7.13 7.44 17.03
N LEU A 180 5.89 7.58 17.53
CA LEU A 180 4.69 7.16 16.81
C LEU A 180 4.50 7.94 15.50
N GLN A 181 4.73 9.25 15.52
CA GLN A 181 4.70 10.07 14.31
C GLN A 181 5.79 9.66 13.30
N ALA A 182 6.95 9.20 13.75
CA ALA A 182 8.00 8.69 12.87
C ALA A 182 7.55 7.48 12.04
N HIS A 183 6.60 6.68 12.54
CA HIS A 183 5.94 5.62 11.77
C HIS A 183 4.78 6.11 10.92
N ALA A 184 4.12 7.21 11.28
CA ALA A 184 3.06 7.79 10.46
C ALA A 184 3.58 8.50 9.21
N TRP A 185 4.74 9.14 9.27
CA TRP A 185 5.34 9.88 8.15
C TRP A 185 5.58 9.04 6.89
N PRO A 186 6.11 7.81 6.94
CA PRO A 186 6.19 6.94 5.77
C PRO A 186 4.82 6.68 5.13
N LEU A 187 3.78 6.42 5.94
CA LEU A 187 2.43 6.15 5.43
C LEU A 187 1.82 7.39 4.73
N VAL A 188 2.10 8.60 5.20
CA VAL A 188 1.72 9.85 4.49
C VAL A 188 2.41 9.89 3.13
N ARG A 189 3.68 9.52 3.03
CA ARG A 189 4.37 9.44 1.74
C ARG A 189 3.78 8.40 0.79
N GLU A 190 3.22 7.29 1.31
CA GLU A 190 2.51 6.32 0.48
C GLU A 190 1.19 6.90 -0.06
N LEU A 191 0.45 7.69 0.73
CA LEU A 191 -0.71 8.43 0.24
C LEU A 191 -0.32 9.41 -0.89
N GLU A 192 0.76 10.16 -0.71
CA GLU A 192 1.27 11.08 -1.74
C GLU A 192 1.71 10.36 -3.02
N ARG A 193 2.30 9.16 -2.89
CA ARG A 193 2.61 8.30 -4.04
C ARG A 193 1.36 7.84 -4.77
N LEU A 194 0.29 7.49 -4.05
CA LEU A 194 -1.00 7.13 -4.66
C LEU A 194 -1.60 8.32 -5.43
N VAL A 195 -1.49 9.56 -4.92
CA VAL A 195 -1.92 10.77 -5.64
C VAL A 195 -1.14 10.94 -6.94
N ASP A 196 0.19 10.82 -6.88
CA ASP A 196 1.04 10.94 -8.07
C ASP A 196 0.81 9.83 -9.07
N TRP A 197 0.66 8.61 -8.60
CA TRP A 197 0.34 7.43 -9.40
C TRP A 197 -1.01 7.59 -10.11
N ARG A 198 -2.06 8.08 -9.42
CA ARG A 198 -3.42 8.26 -9.98
C ARG A 198 -3.40 9.10 -11.26
N ARG A 199 -2.56 10.14 -11.35
CA ARG A 199 -2.43 10.98 -12.55
C ARG A 199 -1.90 10.20 -13.76
N ARG A 200 -1.00 9.23 -13.55
CA ARG A 200 -0.49 8.34 -14.60
C ARG A 200 -1.46 7.21 -14.93
N ALA A 201 -2.10 6.66 -13.92
CA ALA A 201 -3.11 5.61 -14.09
C ALA A 201 -4.37 6.11 -14.80
N GLY A 202 -4.70 7.41 -14.70
CA GLY A 202 -5.87 8.03 -15.31
C GLY A 202 -5.85 8.14 -16.83
N VAL A 203 -4.81 7.65 -17.50
CA VAL A 203 -4.72 7.61 -18.96
C VAL A 203 -5.40 6.35 -19.48
N SER A 204 -6.36 6.50 -20.42
CA SER A 204 -7.13 5.41 -21.01
C SER A 204 -6.41 4.79 -22.23
N PRO A 205 -6.05 3.51 -22.20
CA PRO A 205 -5.62 2.78 -23.38
C PRO A 205 -6.73 2.48 -24.37
N TYR A 206 -8.00 2.59 -23.96
CA TYR A 206 -9.14 2.20 -24.75
C TYR A 206 -9.25 2.99 -26.04
N GLY A 207 -9.47 2.31 -27.16
CA GLY A 207 -9.42 2.85 -28.51
C GLY A 207 -8.07 2.57 -29.23
N GLY A 208 -7.07 2.05 -28.51
CA GLY A 208 -5.80 1.59 -29.10
C GLY A 208 -5.95 0.36 -29.98
N GLY A 209 -7.08 -0.35 -29.89
CA GLY A 209 -7.32 -1.59 -30.58
C GLY A 209 -6.27 -2.65 -30.20
N ALA A 210 -5.83 -3.46 -31.16
CA ALA A 210 -4.77 -4.42 -30.89
C ALA A 210 -3.41 -3.73 -30.64
N LEU A 211 -3.12 -2.62 -31.37
CA LEU A 211 -1.88 -1.83 -31.25
C LEU A 211 -1.88 -0.53 -32.09
N ALA A 212 -2.71 -0.42 -33.16
CA ALA A 212 -2.61 0.62 -34.16
C ALA A 212 -3.86 1.57 -34.20
N GLY A 213 -4.75 1.46 -33.22
CA GLY A 213 -6.03 2.12 -33.24
C GLY A 213 -7.07 1.40 -34.10
N SER A 214 -8.18 2.09 -34.41
CA SER A 214 -9.28 1.56 -35.22
C SER A 214 -9.55 2.46 -36.42
N THR A 215 -9.97 1.86 -37.55
CA THR A 215 -10.40 2.57 -38.76
C THR A 215 -11.88 2.98 -38.70
N LEU A 216 -12.59 2.62 -37.64
CA LEU A 216 -14.03 2.87 -37.50
C LEU A 216 -14.40 4.29 -37.05
N GLY A 217 -13.41 5.15 -36.79
CA GLY A 217 -13.65 6.53 -36.36
C GLY A 217 -14.26 6.63 -34.95
N LEU A 218 -14.07 5.62 -34.09
CA LEU A 218 -14.45 5.67 -32.68
C LEU A 218 -13.62 6.73 -31.97
N ASP A 219 -14.26 7.54 -31.12
CA ASP A 219 -13.56 8.56 -30.34
C ASP A 219 -13.04 8.04 -29.02
N PRO A 220 -11.71 7.84 -28.82
CA PRO A 220 -11.14 7.40 -27.55
C PRO A 220 -11.33 8.41 -26.41
N ALA A 221 -11.49 9.71 -26.71
CA ALA A 221 -11.72 10.73 -25.68
C ALA A 221 -13.12 10.60 -25.08
N LEU A 222 -14.12 10.28 -25.90
CA LEU A 222 -15.46 9.98 -25.42
C LEU A 222 -15.43 8.77 -24.46
N VAL A 223 -14.77 7.68 -24.87
CA VAL A 223 -14.64 6.50 -24.01
C VAL A 223 -13.93 6.80 -22.71
N ALA A 224 -12.81 7.54 -22.74
CA ALA A 224 -12.10 7.94 -21.54
C ALA A 224 -13.00 8.74 -20.57
N THR A 225 -13.79 9.69 -21.12
CA THR A 225 -14.71 10.50 -20.32
C THR A 225 -15.81 9.65 -19.68
N GLU A 226 -16.44 8.76 -20.42
CA GLU A 226 -17.48 7.84 -19.93
C GLU A 226 -16.97 6.92 -18.81
N LEU A 227 -15.66 6.56 -18.84
CA LEU A 227 -15.01 5.74 -17.84
C LEU A 227 -14.44 6.54 -16.64
N GLY A 228 -14.61 7.87 -16.63
CA GLY A 228 -14.02 8.72 -15.58
C GLY A 228 -12.49 8.74 -15.58
N LEU A 229 -11.88 8.47 -16.75
CA LEU A 229 -10.44 8.59 -16.98
C LEU A 229 -10.12 9.97 -17.54
N ASP A 230 -8.90 10.44 -17.34
CA ASP A 230 -8.53 11.84 -17.57
C ASP A 230 -8.37 12.18 -19.06
N ARG A 231 -7.88 11.23 -19.86
CA ARG A 231 -7.65 11.38 -21.30
C ARG A 231 -7.28 10.06 -21.96
N PRO A 232 -7.36 9.94 -23.30
CA PRO A 232 -6.83 8.78 -24.01
C PRO A 232 -5.30 8.76 -24.00
N ALA A 233 -4.73 7.57 -24.24
CA ALA A 233 -3.29 7.39 -24.41
C ALA A 233 -2.78 8.12 -25.64
N GLU A 234 -1.60 8.74 -25.54
CA GLU A 234 -0.95 9.51 -26.60
C GLU A 234 -0.49 8.63 -27.78
N ASN A 235 -0.21 7.37 -27.52
CA ASN A 235 0.24 6.40 -28.51
C ASN A 235 -0.46 5.06 -28.25
N SER A 236 -1.18 4.55 -29.25
CA SER A 236 -1.97 3.32 -29.13
C SER A 236 -1.12 2.06 -28.83
N LEU A 237 0.09 2.01 -29.38
CA LEU A 237 1.00 0.89 -29.21
C LEU A 237 1.59 0.87 -27.79
N ASP A 238 1.95 2.05 -27.25
CA ASP A 238 2.34 2.23 -25.86
C ASP A 238 1.17 1.94 -24.91
N GLY A 239 0.00 2.53 -25.15
CA GLY A 239 -1.18 2.35 -24.32
C GLY A 239 -1.56 0.89 -24.12
N THR A 240 -1.49 0.07 -25.17
CA THR A 240 -1.79 -1.38 -25.08
C THR A 240 -0.68 -2.19 -24.40
N ALA A 241 0.58 -1.73 -24.49
CA ALA A 241 1.75 -2.41 -23.92
C ALA A 241 2.01 -2.04 -22.46
N ALA A 242 1.77 -0.78 -22.09
CA ALA A 242 2.20 -0.19 -20.84
C ALA A 242 1.63 -0.89 -19.60
N ARG A 243 2.54 -1.42 -18.78
CA ARG A 243 2.29 -2.02 -17.45
C ARG A 243 3.13 -1.37 -16.35
N ASP A 244 3.84 -0.30 -16.68
CA ASP A 244 4.61 0.51 -15.73
C ASP A 244 3.72 1.05 -14.61
N VAL A 245 2.50 1.54 -14.91
CA VAL A 245 1.51 1.96 -13.90
C VAL A 245 1.07 0.81 -12.99
N VAL A 246 1.02 -0.43 -13.50
CA VAL A 246 0.70 -1.61 -12.70
C VAL A 246 1.87 -1.94 -11.78
N ALA A 247 3.11 -1.90 -12.30
CA ALA A 247 4.32 -2.12 -11.52
C ALA A 247 4.54 -1.01 -10.48
N GLU A 248 4.21 0.24 -10.80
CA GLU A 248 4.28 1.36 -9.85
C GLU A 248 3.28 1.18 -8.69
N PHE A 249 2.06 0.72 -8.97
CA PHE A 249 1.10 0.37 -7.91
C PHE A 249 1.64 -0.77 -7.03
N ALA A 250 2.20 -1.82 -7.63
CA ALA A 250 2.83 -2.92 -6.89
C ALA A 250 4.02 -2.44 -6.02
N PHE A 251 4.77 -1.43 -6.50
CA PHE A 251 5.83 -0.78 -5.70
C PHE A 251 5.26 -0.05 -4.48
N ILE A 252 4.18 0.72 -4.64
CA ILE A 252 3.52 1.41 -3.51
C ILE A 252 3.01 0.38 -2.49
N ALA A 253 2.39 -0.71 -2.97
CA ALA A 253 1.94 -1.80 -2.11
C ALA A 253 3.10 -2.45 -1.33
N ALA A 254 4.24 -2.70 -2.00
CA ALA A 254 5.43 -3.27 -1.38
C ALA A 254 6.04 -2.32 -0.33
N MET A 255 6.12 -1.02 -0.64
CA MET A 255 6.63 -0.02 0.31
C MET A 255 5.72 0.14 1.52
N THR A 256 4.40 0.17 1.32
CA THR A 256 3.42 0.10 2.42
C THR A 256 3.69 -1.11 3.32
N GLY A 257 3.90 -2.30 2.72
CA GLY A 257 4.25 -3.50 3.46
C GLY A 257 5.55 -3.36 4.27
N VAL A 258 6.58 -2.73 3.72
CA VAL A 258 7.86 -2.46 4.42
C VAL A 258 7.63 -1.54 5.63
N ASP A 259 6.85 -0.47 5.48
CA ASP A 259 6.59 0.47 6.57
C ASP A 259 5.77 -0.17 7.69
N LEU A 260 4.74 -0.96 7.36
CA LEU A 260 4.00 -1.75 8.34
C LEU A 260 4.88 -2.78 9.04
N SER A 261 5.79 -3.44 8.30
CA SER A 261 6.72 -4.43 8.84
C SER A 261 7.66 -3.83 9.89
N ARG A 262 8.14 -2.61 9.68
CA ARG A 262 9.01 -1.90 10.64
C ARG A 262 8.28 -1.59 11.94
N LEU A 263 7.06 -1.06 11.86
CA LEU A 263 6.23 -0.81 13.05
C LEU A 263 5.86 -2.14 13.74
N SER A 264 5.55 -3.18 12.96
CA SER A 264 5.27 -4.53 13.48
C SER A 264 6.42 -5.07 14.32
N GLU A 265 7.66 -4.95 13.82
CA GLU A 265 8.86 -5.39 14.55
C GLU A 265 8.97 -4.71 15.91
N GLU A 266 8.76 -3.39 15.97
CA GLU A 266 8.81 -2.66 17.24
C GLU A 266 7.67 -3.06 18.18
N ILE A 267 6.44 -3.23 17.70
CA ILE A 267 5.30 -3.69 18.52
C ILE A 267 5.59 -5.08 19.10
N ILE A 268 6.17 -5.99 18.30
CA ILE A 268 6.55 -7.34 18.75
C ILE A 268 7.59 -7.24 19.87
N LEU A 269 8.66 -6.44 19.67
CA LEU A 269 9.68 -6.22 20.70
C LEU A 269 9.08 -5.59 21.95
N TRP A 270 8.26 -4.55 21.80
CA TRP A 270 7.66 -3.81 22.91
C TRP A 270 6.68 -4.66 23.73
N ASN A 271 6.02 -5.64 23.08
CA ASN A 271 5.11 -6.56 23.76
C ASN A 271 5.82 -7.68 24.53
N THR A 272 7.13 -7.87 24.33
CA THR A 272 7.88 -8.86 25.10
C THR A 272 7.94 -8.48 26.57
N ARG A 273 8.12 -9.49 27.44
CA ARG A 273 8.29 -9.26 28.88
C ARG A 273 9.53 -8.44 29.21
N GLU A 274 10.58 -8.58 28.39
CA GLU A 274 11.86 -7.89 28.52
C GLU A 274 11.70 -6.39 28.32
N PHE A 275 10.97 -5.97 27.30
CA PHE A 275 10.63 -4.56 27.08
C PHE A 275 9.47 -4.12 27.97
N GLY A 276 8.33 -4.78 27.86
CA GLY A 276 7.13 -4.48 28.62
C GLY A 276 6.54 -3.09 28.34
N PHE A 277 6.67 -2.58 27.12
CA PHE A 277 6.23 -1.23 26.73
C PHE A 277 4.79 -1.15 26.28
N VAL A 278 4.24 -2.28 25.75
CA VAL A 278 2.86 -2.31 25.29
C VAL A 278 2.17 -3.60 25.68
N THR A 279 0.84 -3.52 25.80
CA THR A 279 -0.04 -4.67 25.84
C THR A 279 -1.04 -4.56 24.70
N LEU A 280 -1.22 -5.62 23.92
CA LEU A 280 -2.24 -5.70 22.88
C LEU A 280 -3.61 -5.97 23.51
N ASP A 281 -4.66 -5.47 22.87
CA ASP A 281 -6.03 -5.81 23.22
C ASP A 281 -6.35 -7.27 22.89
N ASP A 282 -7.28 -7.88 23.64
CA ASP A 282 -7.65 -9.27 23.46
C ASP A 282 -8.27 -9.55 22.09
N GLY A 283 -8.99 -8.59 21.54
CA GLY A 283 -9.57 -8.68 20.19
C GLY A 283 -8.55 -8.65 19.06
N TYR A 284 -7.31 -8.26 19.36
CA TYR A 284 -6.22 -8.13 18.36
C TYR A 284 -5.01 -9.02 18.70
N SER A 285 -5.22 -10.05 19.49
CA SER A 285 -4.20 -11.03 19.88
C SER A 285 -4.77 -12.43 19.90
N THR A 286 -3.90 -13.43 19.81
CA THR A 286 -4.32 -14.84 20.01
C THR A 286 -3.64 -15.46 21.21
N GLY A 287 -4.24 -16.55 21.69
CA GLY A 287 -3.68 -17.36 22.77
C GLY A 287 -2.92 -18.58 22.23
N SER A 288 -2.49 -19.43 23.14
CA SER A 288 -1.91 -20.74 22.83
C SER A 288 -2.86 -21.85 23.25
N SER A 289 -3.01 -22.86 22.40
CA SER A 289 -3.82 -24.04 22.70
C SER A 289 -3.27 -24.89 23.85
N ILE A 290 -1.99 -24.71 24.19
CA ILE A 290 -1.29 -25.51 25.23
C ILE A 290 -0.77 -24.64 26.39
N MET A 291 -0.56 -23.34 26.18
CA MET A 291 -0.02 -22.43 27.19
C MET A 291 -1.07 -21.34 27.52
N PRO A 292 -1.87 -21.53 28.61
CA PRO A 292 -3.01 -20.64 28.89
C PRO A 292 -2.63 -19.20 29.18
N GLN A 293 -1.39 -18.96 29.62
CA GLN A 293 -0.88 -17.61 29.93
C GLN A 293 -0.35 -16.85 28.72
N LYS A 294 -0.20 -17.50 27.55
CA LYS A 294 0.47 -16.93 26.38
C LYS A 294 -0.50 -16.08 25.56
N LYS A 295 -0.04 -14.89 25.21
CA LYS A 295 -0.73 -13.93 24.35
C LYS A 295 0.23 -13.48 23.25
N ASN A 296 -0.17 -13.62 21.99
CA ASN A 296 0.71 -13.40 20.83
C ASN A 296 0.33 -12.14 20.06
N PRO A 297 1.30 -11.39 19.49
CA PRO A 297 1.06 -10.21 18.66
C PRO A 297 0.84 -10.61 17.18
N ASP A 298 -0.14 -11.51 16.91
CA ASP A 298 -0.29 -12.16 15.60
C ASP A 298 -0.51 -11.19 14.45
N ILE A 299 -1.24 -10.08 14.67
CA ILE A 299 -1.47 -9.08 13.60
C ILE A 299 -0.14 -8.44 13.18
N ALA A 300 0.72 -8.09 14.14
CA ALA A 300 2.04 -7.55 13.83
C ALA A 300 2.90 -8.59 13.10
N GLU A 301 2.89 -9.85 13.54
CA GLU A 301 3.64 -10.93 12.89
C GLU A 301 3.13 -11.19 11.46
N LEU A 302 1.80 -11.23 11.26
CA LEU A 302 1.20 -11.43 9.95
C LEU A 302 1.48 -10.25 9.01
N ALA A 303 1.40 -9.00 9.47
CA ALA A 303 1.75 -7.83 8.68
C ALA A 303 3.22 -7.88 8.24
N ARG A 304 4.15 -8.21 9.17
CA ARG A 304 5.56 -8.43 8.87
C ARG A 304 5.76 -9.56 7.84
N GLY A 305 5.07 -10.68 7.99
CA GLY A 305 5.15 -11.81 7.05
C GLY A 305 4.60 -11.47 5.66
N LYS A 306 3.45 -10.77 5.60
CA LYS A 306 2.81 -10.39 4.33
C LYS A 306 3.59 -9.33 3.55
N SER A 307 4.46 -8.54 4.19
CA SER A 307 5.36 -7.61 3.48
C SER A 307 6.28 -8.34 2.49
N GLY A 308 6.76 -9.53 2.85
CA GLY A 308 7.54 -10.38 1.95
C GLY A 308 6.75 -10.83 0.72
N ARG A 309 5.44 -11.11 0.87
CA ARG A 309 4.54 -11.44 -0.24
C ARG A 309 4.39 -10.26 -1.22
N LEU A 310 4.15 -9.05 -0.69
CA LEU A 310 4.05 -7.84 -1.50
C LEU A 310 5.34 -7.53 -2.29
N ILE A 311 6.51 -7.71 -1.66
CA ILE A 311 7.81 -7.58 -2.32
C ILE A 311 7.97 -8.66 -3.43
N GLY A 312 7.54 -9.89 -3.16
CA GLY A 312 7.56 -10.99 -4.13
C GLY A 312 6.69 -10.68 -5.35
N ASN A 313 5.48 -10.15 -5.16
CA ASN A 313 4.56 -9.74 -6.22
C ASN A 313 5.20 -8.68 -7.12
N LEU A 314 5.79 -7.63 -6.56
CA LEU A 314 6.52 -6.61 -7.32
C LEU A 314 7.69 -7.21 -8.12
N SER A 315 8.51 -8.04 -7.48
CA SER A 315 9.69 -8.64 -8.10
C SER A 315 9.32 -9.57 -9.26
N GLY A 316 8.28 -10.39 -9.09
CA GLY A 316 7.74 -11.27 -10.13
C GLY A 316 7.22 -10.48 -11.32
N LEU A 317 6.44 -9.44 -11.07
CA LEU A 317 5.91 -8.56 -12.11
C LEU A 317 7.03 -7.88 -12.92
N LEU A 318 8.04 -7.31 -12.26
CA LEU A 318 9.19 -6.70 -12.94
C LEU A 318 9.98 -7.73 -13.77
N ALA A 319 10.11 -8.96 -13.28
CA ALA A 319 10.76 -10.04 -14.01
C ALA A 319 9.97 -10.44 -15.27
N THR A 320 8.64 -10.43 -15.23
CA THR A 320 7.78 -10.64 -16.39
C THR A 320 7.98 -9.54 -17.43
N LEU A 321 7.94 -8.29 -17.02
CA LEU A 321 7.95 -7.13 -17.93
C LEU A 321 9.28 -6.89 -18.65
N LYS A 322 10.41 -7.16 -18.01
CA LYS A 322 11.76 -6.73 -18.44
C LYS A 322 12.20 -7.15 -19.86
N GLY A 323 11.62 -8.16 -20.44
CA GLY A 323 12.08 -8.73 -21.71
C GLY A 323 11.05 -8.68 -22.83
N LEU A 324 9.90 -8.05 -22.60
CA LEU A 324 8.80 -8.05 -23.56
C LEU A 324 8.98 -6.99 -24.64
N PRO A 325 8.67 -7.30 -25.90
CA PRO A 325 8.53 -6.30 -26.94
C PRO A 325 7.26 -5.48 -26.73
N LEU A 326 7.09 -4.40 -27.51
CA LEU A 326 5.91 -3.56 -27.47
C LEU A 326 4.64 -4.29 -27.90
N ALA A 327 3.50 -3.63 -27.69
CA ALA A 327 2.13 -4.15 -27.85
C ALA A 327 1.82 -5.26 -26.84
N TYR A 328 1.11 -6.30 -27.21
CA TYR A 328 0.68 -7.35 -26.32
C TYR A 328 1.39 -8.66 -26.62
N ASN A 329 1.89 -9.29 -25.57
CA ASN A 329 2.36 -10.67 -25.56
C ASN A 329 1.63 -11.41 -24.44
N ARG A 330 1.43 -12.71 -24.59
CA ARG A 330 0.61 -13.47 -23.62
C ARG A 330 1.23 -13.53 -22.22
N ASP A 331 2.52 -13.26 -22.08
CA ASP A 331 3.21 -13.04 -20.81
C ASP A 331 2.50 -11.97 -19.95
N LEU A 332 1.85 -10.99 -20.55
CA LEU A 332 1.06 -9.97 -19.85
C LEU A 332 -0.22 -10.52 -19.17
N GLN A 333 -0.53 -11.81 -19.31
CA GLN A 333 -1.52 -12.47 -18.48
C GLN A 333 -1.09 -12.52 -17.02
N GLU A 334 0.23 -12.58 -16.76
CA GLU A 334 0.85 -12.60 -15.44
C GLU A 334 0.90 -11.21 -14.75
N ASP A 335 0.38 -10.15 -15.36
CA ASP A 335 0.35 -8.80 -14.76
C ASP A 335 -0.73 -8.64 -13.68
N LYS A 336 -1.75 -9.51 -13.69
CA LYS A 336 -2.97 -9.35 -12.89
C LYS A 336 -2.88 -9.98 -11.50
N GLU A 337 -2.55 -11.26 -11.42
CA GLU A 337 -2.54 -11.99 -10.15
C GLU A 337 -1.66 -11.32 -9.08
N PRO A 338 -0.43 -10.83 -9.39
CA PRO A 338 0.39 -10.15 -8.39
C PRO A 338 -0.24 -8.89 -7.82
N VAL A 339 -0.93 -8.09 -8.64
CA VAL A 339 -1.54 -6.86 -8.14
C VAL A 339 -2.90 -7.10 -7.49
N PHE A 340 -3.67 -8.07 -7.95
CA PHE A 340 -4.91 -8.48 -7.29
C PHE A 340 -4.62 -9.04 -5.90
N ASP A 341 -3.62 -9.88 -5.78
CA ASP A 341 -3.14 -10.40 -4.50
C ASP A 341 -2.60 -9.30 -3.58
N SER A 342 -1.90 -8.30 -4.14
CA SER A 342 -1.40 -7.15 -3.38
C SER A 342 -2.55 -6.29 -2.86
N VAL A 343 -3.56 -6.01 -3.67
CA VAL A 343 -4.78 -5.30 -3.27
C VAL A 343 -5.48 -6.05 -2.14
N GLN A 344 -5.80 -7.33 -2.35
CA GLN A 344 -6.49 -8.14 -1.34
C GLN A 344 -5.69 -8.23 -0.03
N THR A 345 -4.37 -8.34 -0.12
CA THR A 345 -3.49 -8.38 1.04
C THR A 345 -3.58 -7.09 1.84
N LEU A 346 -3.49 -5.92 1.20
CA LEU A 346 -3.56 -4.63 1.87
C LEU A 346 -4.94 -4.34 2.46
N GLU A 347 -6.02 -4.64 1.74
CA GLU A 347 -7.40 -4.44 2.20
C GLU A 347 -7.76 -5.28 3.43
N VAL A 348 -7.07 -6.40 3.64
CA VAL A 348 -7.23 -7.23 4.86
C VAL A 348 -6.30 -6.76 5.97
N VAL A 349 -5.05 -6.43 5.66
CA VAL A 349 -4.03 -6.11 6.67
C VAL A 349 -4.26 -4.74 7.28
N LEU A 350 -4.51 -3.71 6.46
CA LEU A 350 -4.59 -2.32 6.94
C LEU A 350 -5.68 -2.08 7.98
N PRO A 351 -6.93 -2.54 7.82
CA PRO A 351 -7.96 -2.39 8.84
C PRO A 351 -7.63 -3.09 10.16
N ALA A 352 -7.08 -4.32 10.08
CA ALA A 352 -6.67 -5.09 11.25
C ALA A 352 -5.51 -4.39 11.98
N PHE A 353 -4.56 -3.85 11.23
CA PHE A 353 -3.41 -3.13 11.75
C PHE A 353 -3.83 -1.80 12.41
N ALA A 354 -4.74 -1.05 11.80
CA ALA A 354 -5.29 0.18 12.37
C ALA A 354 -6.00 -0.10 13.71
N GLY A 355 -6.81 -1.16 13.77
CA GLY A 355 -7.49 -1.58 14.99
C GLY A 355 -6.50 -2.01 16.09
N MET A 356 -5.47 -2.77 15.75
CA MET A 356 -4.41 -3.14 16.68
C MET A 356 -3.73 -1.89 17.25
N VAL A 357 -3.28 -0.95 16.41
CA VAL A 357 -2.61 0.30 16.86
C VAL A 357 -3.53 1.15 17.72
N ALA A 358 -4.79 1.32 17.33
CA ALA A 358 -5.76 2.12 18.07
C ALA A 358 -6.03 1.60 19.49
N THR A 359 -5.86 0.30 19.71
CA THR A 359 -6.15 -0.35 20.99
C THR A 359 -4.92 -0.71 21.81
N LEU A 360 -3.70 -0.39 21.33
CA LEU A 360 -2.47 -0.59 22.10
C LEU A 360 -2.56 0.16 23.44
N ARG A 361 -2.19 -0.52 24.51
CA ARG A 361 -1.99 0.10 25.83
C ARG A 361 -0.52 0.27 26.09
N PHE A 362 -0.07 1.52 26.21
CA PHE A 362 1.31 1.86 26.50
C PHE A 362 1.57 1.89 28.01
N HIS A 363 2.69 1.31 28.43
CA HIS A 363 3.17 1.31 29.81
C HIS A 363 4.20 2.44 29.98
N THR A 364 3.70 3.68 30.05
CA THR A 364 4.53 4.90 30.07
C THR A 364 5.45 4.98 31.27
N GLU A 365 5.05 4.43 32.43
CA GLU A 365 5.89 4.32 33.62
C GLU A 365 7.13 3.44 33.36
N ARG A 366 6.94 2.29 32.71
CA ARG A 366 8.04 1.41 32.34
C ARG A 366 8.99 2.06 31.32
N MET A 367 8.46 2.81 30.40
CA MET A 367 9.24 3.58 29.42
C MET A 367 10.09 4.64 30.15
N ALA A 368 9.48 5.41 31.05
CA ALA A 368 10.19 6.45 31.82
C ALA A 368 11.27 5.87 32.74
N GLU A 369 11.02 4.71 33.37
CA GLU A 369 12.02 3.99 34.17
C GLU A 369 13.29 3.64 33.37
N LEU A 370 13.12 3.28 32.10
CA LEU A 370 14.23 2.85 31.24
C LEU A 370 14.89 4.03 30.48
N ALA A 371 14.24 5.17 30.38
CA ALA A 371 14.72 6.30 29.59
C ALA A 371 16.11 6.83 29.99
N PRO A 372 16.45 6.97 31.30
CA PRO A 372 17.79 7.42 31.72
C PRO A 372 18.86 6.34 31.65
N GLN A 373 18.48 5.06 31.56
CA GLN A 373 19.42 3.95 31.62
C GLN A 373 20.40 3.95 30.43
N GLY A 374 21.59 3.38 30.65
CA GLY A 374 22.65 3.33 29.65
C GLY A 374 23.32 4.66 29.40
N PHE A 375 23.28 5.56 30.41
CA PHE A 375 23.89 6.89 30.35
C PHE A 375 23.35 7.74 29.17
N SER A 376 22.06 7.62 28.87
CA SER A 376 21.39 8.25 27.71
C SER A 376 21.52 9.78 27.68
N LEU A 377 21.82 10.42 28.82
CA LEU A 377 22.01 11.86 28.96
C LEU A 377 23.46 12.33 28.68
N ALA A 378 24.40 11.44 28.39
CA ALA A 378 25.78 11.77 28.16
C ALA A 378 26.00 12.77 27.01
N THR A 379 25.23 12.64 25.94
CA THR A 379 25.29 13.58 24.81
C THR A 379 24.82 14.98 25.22
N ASP A 380 23.81 15.07 26.11
CA ASP A 380 23.28 16.35 26.60
C ASP A 380 24.32 17.09 27.41
N VAL A 381 25.16 16.38 28.20
CA VAL A 381 26.32 16.96 28.92
C VAL A 381 27.31 17.52 27.93
N ALA A 382 27.69 16.78 26.91
CA ALA A 382 28.65 17.23 25.89
C ALA A 382 28.13 18.46 25.15
N GLU A 383 26.88 18.47 24.72
CA GLU A 383 26.24 19.59 24.02
C GLU A 383 26.10 20.83 24.95
N TRP A 384 25.80 20.61 26.25
CA TRP A 384 25.75 21.66 27.25
C TRP A 384 27.09 22.36 27.42
N LEU A 385 28.22 21.61 27.43
CA LEU A 385 29.55 22.14 27.46
C LEU A 385 29.88 22.94 26.18
N VAL A 386 29.50 22.42 25.02
CA VAL A 386 29.71 23.11 23.72
C VAL A 386 28.97 24.46 23.70
N LYS A 387 27.75 24.53 24.19
CA LYS A 387 27.01 25.80 24.34
C LYS A 387 27.76 26.82 25.21
N ARG A 388 28.65 26.36 26.08
CA ARG A 388 29.55 27.16 26.93
C ARG A 388 30.96 27.36 26.35
N ARG A 389 31.06 27.11 25.01
CA ARG A 389 32.26 27.29 24.20
C ARG A 389 33.42 26.33 24.54
N VAL A 390 33.16 25.23 25.21
CA VAL A 390 34.13 24.13 25.30
C VAL A 390 34.22 23.45 23.93
N PRO A 391 35.43 23.24 23.37
CA PRO A 391 35.56 22.53 22.10
C PRO A 391 34.90 21.15 22.15
N PHE A 392 34.24 20.74 21.06
CA PHE A 392 33.43 19.49 21.07
C PHE A 392 34.27 18.26 21.49
N ARG A 393 35.51 18.17 21.04
CA ARG A 393 36.41 17.07 21.41
C ARG A 393 36.60 17.00 22.94
N ASP A 394 36.88 18.13 23.56
CA ASP A 394 37.09 18.21 25.00
C ASP A 394 35.78 17.96 25.75
N ALA A 395 34.67 18.52 25.26
CA ALA A 395 33.32 18.27 25.79
C ALA A 395 32.95 16.77 25.77
N HIS A 396 33.27 16.07 24.68
CA HIS A 396 33.04 14.63 24.54
C HIS A 396 33.95 13.83 25.51
N GLU A 397 35.22 14.20 25.65
CA GLU A 397 36.13 13.56 26.60
C GLU A 397 35.71 13.76 28.06
N ILE A 398 35.23 14.97 28.42
CA ILE A 398 34.69 15.29 29.76
C ILE A 398 33.42 14.47 30.01
N SER A 399 32.49 14.43 29.06
CA SER A 399 31.26 13.62 29.19
C SER A 399 31.57 12.13 29.35
N GLY A 400 32.49 11.59 28.56
CA GLY A 400 32.96 10.21 28.70
C GLY A 400 33.64 9.90 30.04
N ALA A 401 34.41 10.86 30.59
CA ALA A 401 35.00 10.73 31.92
C ALA A 401 33.94 10.73 33.02
N LEU A 402 32.89 11.57 32.87
CA LEU A 402 31.77 11.55 33.81
C LEU A 402 31.02 10.23 33.78
N VAL A 403 30.72 9.70 32.59
CA VAL A 403 30.07 8.37 32.42
C VAL A 403 30.88 7.31 33.17
N ARG A 404 32.20 7.25 32.95
CA ARG A 404 33.10 6.30 33.63
C ARG A 404 33.04 6.44 35.14
N ALA A 405 33.08 7.67 35.64
CA ALA A 405 33.09 7.94 37.09
C ALA A 405 31.74 7.53 37.73
N CYS A 406 30.62 7.71 37.03
CA CYS A 406 29.32 7.25 37.48
C CYS A 406 29.21 5.71 37.41
N GLU A 407 29.72 5.08 36.37
CA GLU A 407 29.74 3.62 36.20
C GLU A 407 30.55 2.96 37.33
N GLU A 408 31.74 3.50 37.69
CA GLU A 408 32.57 3.02 38.79
C GLU A 408 31.87 3.11 40.17
N GLN A 409 30.94 4.05 40.32
CA GLN A 409 30.13 4.23 41.53
C GLN A 409 28.80 3.49 41.47
N GLY A 410 28.40 2.92 40.32
CA GLY A 410 27.12 2.25 40.12
C GLY A 410 25.92 3.21 40.20
N ILE A 411 26.07 4.46 39.78
CA ILE A 411 25.02 5.50 39.80
C ILE A 411 24.69 5.99 38.37
N GLY A 412 23.51 6.60 38.18
CA GLY A 412 23.16 7.32 36.94
C GLY A 412 23.84 8.69 36.84
N LEU A 413 23.83 9.31 35.66
CA LEU A 413 24.32 10.69 35.47
C LEU A 413 23.53 11.70 36.29
N GLU A 414 22.23 11.46 36.40
CA GLU A 414 21.27 12.25 37.18
C GLU A 414 21.59 12.27 38.67
N ASP A 415 22.26 11.23 39.20
CA ASP A 415 22.61 11.05 40.60
C ASP A 415 24.03 11.58 40.95
N ALA A 416 24.77 12.06 39.95
CA ALA A 416 26.13 12.56 40.16
C ALA A 416 26.12 13.74 41.13
N SER A 417 26.92 13.65 42.21
CA SER A 417 27.05 14.76 43.18
C SER A 417 27.81 15.95 42.60
N ASP A 418 27.64 17.14 43.18
CA ASP A 418 28.38 18.32 42.75
C ASP A 418 29.92 18.14 42.91
N GLU A 419 30.33 17.40 43.96
CA GLU A 419 31.72 17.05 44.20
C GLU A 419 32.27 16.14 43.08
N LEU A 420 31.49 15.14 42.64
CA LEU A 420 31.88 14.27 41.54
C LEU A 420 31.95 15.02 40.21
N LEU A 421 30.98 15.87 39.90
CA LEU A 421 30.98 16.71 38.71
C LEU A 421 32.25 17.57 38.64
N LEU A 422 32.57 18.29 39.70
CA LEU A 422 33.75 19.16 39.79
C LEU A 422 35.06 18.36 39.79
N ALA A 423 35.09 17.16 40.37
CA ALA A 423 36.28 16.30 40.36
C ALA A 423 36.60 15.81 38.95
N VAL A 424 35.57 15.54 38.10
CA VAL A 424 35.75 15.15 36.69
C VAL A 424 36.21 16.33 35.84
N SER A 425 35.63 17.51 36.01
CA SER A 425 36.03 18.70 35.25
C SER A 425 35.54 20.00 35.93
N PRO A 426 36.38 21.06 35.97
CA PRO A 426 35.94 22.37 36.44
C PRO A 426 34.88 23.03 35.55
N HIS A 427 34.64 22.50 34.34
CA HIS A 427 33.58 22.94 33.45
C HIS A 427 32.21 22.37 33.84
N LEU A 428 32.16 21.26 34.60
CA LEU A 428 30.91 20.65 35.08
C LEU A 428 30.41 21.33 36.36
N VAL A 429 29.94 22.57 36.21
CA VAL A 429 29.34 23.31 37.32
C VAL A 429 27.92 22.83 37.61
N PRO A 430 27.34 23.08 38.84
CA PRO A 430 26.01 22.57 39.21
C PRO A 430 24.89 22.89 38.23
N ALA A 431 25.04 23.94 37.42
CA ALA A 431 24.07 24.27 36.35
C ALA A 431 23.92 23.18 35.26
N VAL A 432 24.84 22.21 35.16
CA VAL A 432 24.71 21.07 34.25
C VAL A 432 23.49 20.20 34.56
N ARG A 433 22.96 20.29 35.80
CA ARG A 433 21.77 19.55 36.22
C ARG A 433 20.52 19.86 35.37
N GLU A 434 20.49 21.01 34.72
CA GLU A 434 19.38 21.36 33.80
C GLU A 434 19.21 20.37 32.64
N VAL A 435 20.30 19.67 32.26
CA VAL A 435 20.30 18.67 31.19
C VAL A 435 20.49 17.24 31.69
N LEU A 436 20.59 17.06 33.02
CA LEU A 436 20.69 15.75 33.67
C LEU A 436 19.31 15.19 34.09
N THR A 437 18.26 15.59 33.39
CA THR A 437 16.92 15.03 33.51
C THR A 437 16.42 14.62 32.15
N ILE A 438 15.58 13.59 32.10
CA ILE A 438 15.02 13.11 30.82
C ILE A 438 14.11 14.18 30.18
N GLU A 439 13.37 14.93 30.97
CA GLU A 439 12.53 16.05 30.54
C GLU A 439 13.37 17.20 29.97
N GLY A 440 14.46 17.57 30.63
CA GLY A 440 15.39 18.60 30.16
C GLY A 440 16.09 18.20 28.87
N SER A 441 16.48 16.94 28.76
CA SER A 441 17.05 16.35 27.55
C SER A 441 16.09 16.49 26.36
N VAL A 442 14.83 16.04 26.53
CA VAL A 442 13.79 16.13 25.50
C VAL A 442 13.47 17.58 25.14
N ALA A 443 13.23 18.45 26.14
CA ALA A 443 12.88 19.84 25.93
C ALA A 443 13.97 20.67 25.24
N SER A 444 15.25 20.27 25.39
CA SER A 444 16.39 20.97 24.76
C SER A 444 16.50 20.79 23.25
N ARG A 445 15.78 19.81 22.65
CA ARG A 445 15.87 19.44 21.22
C ARG A 445 14.86 20.22 20.37
N THR A 446 15.03 21.54 20.33
CA THR A 446 14.12 22.52 19.72
C THR A 446 14.33 22.72 18.21
N GLY A 447 15.30 22.05 17.59
CA GLY A 447 15.51 22.09 16.15
C GLY A 447 14.31 21.53 15.38
N VAL A 448 14.11 21.98 14.15
CA VAL A 448 13.05 21.45 13.27
C VAL A 448 13.21 19.94 13.15
N GLY A 449 12.13 19.20 13.36
CA GLY A 449 12.15 17.73 13.38
C GLY A 449 12.63 17.11 14.71
N GLY A 450 12.98 17.91 15.71
CA GLY A 450 13.40 17.45 17.03
C GLY A 450 12.26 16.90 17.86
N THR A 451 12.62 16.29 19.01
CA THR A 451 11.66 15.65 19.92
C THR A 451 11.09 16.60 20.99
N ALA A 452 11.46 17.89 21.02
CA ALA A 452 10.86 18.83 21.96
C ALA A 452 9.34 18.93 21.79
N PRO A 453 8.53 19.07 22.86
CA PRO A 453 7.08 19.01 22.80
C PRO A 453 6.45 19.95 21.74
N GLU A 454 6.94 21.19 21.65
CA GLU A 454 6.46 22.15 20.65
C GLU A 454 6.77 21.70 19.21
N ARG A 455 7.92 21.05 18.99
CA ARG A 455 8.30 20.51 17.66
C ARG A 455 7.46 19.31 17.28
N VAL A 456 7.14 18.46 18.25
CA VAL A 456 6.27 17.29 18.05
C VAL A 456 4.84 17.72 17.74
N ALA A 457 4.35 18.79 18.39
CA ALA A 457 3.04 19.36 18.07
C ALA A 457 2.99 19.96 16.65
N GLU A 458 4.02 20.69 16.22
CA GLU A 458 4.15 21.21 14.85
C GLU A 458 4.20 20.10 13.82
N GLN A 459 5.02 19.06 14.07
CA GLN A 459 5.13 17.88 13.19
C GLN A 459 3.77 17.19 13.03
N ARG A 460 3.00 17.03 14.11
CA ARG A 460 1.68 16.43 14.08
C ARG A 460 0.71 17.24 13.23
N ALA A 461 0.68 18.55 13.40
CA ALA A 461 -0.18 19.44 12.62
C ALA A 461 0.13 19.34 11.10
N GLU A 462 1.40 19.35 10.74
CA GLU A 462 1.85 19.19 9.35
C GLU A 462 1.51 17.80 8.80
N LEU A 463 1.72 16.74 9.58
CA LEU A 463 1.42 15.35 9.20
C LEU A 463 -0.07 15.20 8.87
N VAL A 464 -0.96 15.68 9.76
CA VAL A 464 -2.41 15.62 9.56
C VAL A 464 -2.83 16.43 8.34
N ALA A 465 -2.29 17.64 8.17
CA ALA A 465 -2.61 18.49 7.02
C ALA A 465 -2.23 17.81 5.70
N ARG A 466 -1.05 17.19 5.61
CA ARG A 466 -0.60 16.49 4.40
C ARG A 466 -1.40 15.22 4.13
N ALA A 467 -1.73 14.45 5.16
CA ALA A 467 -2.59 13.26 5.02
C ALA A 467 -3.97 13.65 4.48
N GLN A 468 -4.58 14.71 5.02
CA GLN A 468 -5.88 15.23 4.56
C GLN A 468 -5.83 15.78 3.13
N ALA A 469 -4.75 16.49 2.78
CA ALA A 469 -4.57 16.98 1.41
C ALA A 469 -4.46 15.84 0.40
N ALA A 470 -3.72 14.78 0.73
CA ALA A 470 -3.62 13.60 -0.11
C ALA A 470 -4.97 12.85 -0.22
N ALA A 471 -5.70 12.71 0.89
CA ALA A 471 -7.04 12.14 0.90
C ALA A 471 -8.00 12.90 -0.03
N HIS A 472 -8.06 14.22 0.11
CA HIS A 472 -8.89 15.07 -0.76
C HIS A 472 -8.52 14.92 -2.23
N ALA A 473 -7.24 14.87 -2.56
CA ALA A 473 -6.77 14.69 -3.94
C ALA A 473 -7.16 13.32 -4.53
N LEU A 474 -7.41 12.31 -3.69
CA LEU A 474 -7.89 10.97 -4.09
C LEU A 474 -9.43 10.87 -4.08
N GLY A 475 -10.14 11.95 -3.67
CA GLY A 475 -11.60 12.00 -3.61
C GLY A 475 -12.20 11.29 -2.38
N LEU A 476 -11.48 11.32 -1.26
CA LEU A 476 -11.89 10.76 0.04
C LEU A 476 -12.40 11.84 0.98
#